data_b1b2f09f7aa4e13afa00347d4a382475
#
_entry.id   b1b2f09f7aa4e13afa00347d4a382475
#
_cell.length_a   1.000
_cell.length_b   1.000
_cell.length_c   1.000
_cell.angle_alpha   90.00
_cell.angle_beta   90.00
_cell.angle_gamma   90.00
#
_symmetry.space_group_name_H-M   'P 1'
#
loop_
_entity.id
_entity.type
_entity.pdbx_description
1 polymer ?
#
loop_
_entity_poly.entity_id
_entity_poly.type
_entity_poly.pdbx_seq_one_letter_code
_entity_poly.pdbx_strand_id
1 'polypeptide(L)'
;MIVLHNTIWEMLKIKYSISNEVITLADSVMKEIKPEIEKVQEIAEYNQLKVTAAMIENNLCDFHLTDSTGYGYNDTGRETIEAIYSHVFGAEDALVRPQIISGTHAIILCLFGILKPGDELLCVTGEPYDTLKDAISGDNCGSLKDYNISYSQIDLLDGKPDYDGIREKINEKTRMVLIQRSRGYSLRPSLDIESIKNLIKYIKGIKDDVICLVDNCYGEFSETSEPTEVGADLCAGSLIKNPGGGIAPTGGYVVGKREMIERCAYRLFAPGLGKNCGPSLLFNRLTLQGLFYSPMVVGEALKGSIFISRFFEKAGFRVYPAYGEKRSDIVTAIEMGSRELLTSFCRGLQKVGPVDARIVPEPWDMPGYDHQVIMACGSFIQGASIELSADAPIREPYVVYVQGGISFFHVKVGAMKALQNMIDEGIYSLK
;
A
#
# COMPACT_ATOMS: atom_id res chain seq x y z
N MET A 1 -5.98 31.72 19.39
CA MET A 1 -4.95 30.74 18.95
C MET A 1 -4.13 30.19 20.13
N ILE A 2 -3.52 31.02 20.97
CA ILE A 2 -2.71 30.60 22.14
C ILE A 2 -3.52 29.74 23.14
N VAL A 3 -4.76 30.10 23.46
CA VAL A 3 -5.61 29.35 24.40
C VAL A 3 -5.89 27.93 23.89
N LEU A 4 -6.22 27.76 22.61
CA LEU A 4 -6.49 26.44 22.02
C LEU A 4 -5.22 25.58 21.99
N HIS A 5 -4.07 26.16 21.70
CA HIS A 5 -2.78 25.47 21.70
C HIS A 5 -2.46 24.91 23.11
N ASN A 6 -2.65 25.70 24.17
CA ASN A 6 -2.47 25.26 25.52
C ASN A 6 -3.43 24.10 25.90
N THR A 7 -4.69 24.18 25.44
CA THR A 7 -5.68 23.11 25.67
C THR A 7 -5.27 21.80 24.97
N ILE A 8 -4.71 21.85 23.76
CA ILE A 8 -4.17 20.66 23.06
C ILE A 8 -3.00 20.07 23.85
N TRP A 9 -2.07 20.88 24.34
CA TRP A 9 -0.96 20.43 25.16
C TRP A 9 -1.42 19.75 26.44
N GLU A 10 -2.40 20.31 27.14
CA GLU A 10 -3.01 19.71 28.34
C GLU A 10 -3.65 18.34 28.02
N MET A 11 -4.37 18.24 26.89
CA MET A 11 -4.94 16.99 26.44
C MET A 11 -3.85 15.92 26.21
N LEU A 12 -2.77 16.26 25.50
CA LEU A 12 -1.65 15.36 25.25
C LEU A 12 -0.99 14.87 26.55
N LYS A 13 -0.79 15.76 27.51
CA LYS A 13 -0.22 15.43 28.84
C LYS A 13 -1.14 14.56 29.68
N ILE A 14 -2.39 14.96 29.83
CA ILE A 14 -3.31 14.33 30.79
C ILE A 14 -3.86 13.01 30.24
N LYS A 15 -4.27 12.99 28.96
CA LYS A 15 -4.94 11.81 28.37
C LYS A 15 -3.96 10.81 27.75
N TYR A 16 -2.87 11.28 27.19
CA TYR A 16 -1.90 10.43 26.50
C TYR A 16 -0.58 10.27 27.25
N SER A 17 -0.40 10.98 28.38
CA SER A 17 0.83 10.93 29.19
C SER A 17 2.07 11.21 28.35
N ILE A 18 2.05 12.28 27.56
CA ILE A 18 3.16 12.72 26.71
C ILE A 18 3.87 13.88 27.41
N SER A 19 5.19 13.79 27.54
CA SER A 19 6.03 14.77 28.23
C SER A 19 6.14 16.10 27.45
N ASN A 20 6.49 17.17 28.14
CA ASN A 20 6.75 18.48 27.53
C ASN A 20 7.82 18.41 26.45
N GLU A 21 8.86 17.62 26.65
CA GLU A 21 10.00 17.48 25.73
C GLU A 21 9.52 16.90 24.38
N VAL A 22 8.75 15.82 24.42
CA VAL A 22 8.19 15.17 23.22
C VAL A 22 7.21 16.10 22.50
N ILE A 23 6.37 16.85 23.22
CA ILE A 23 5.45 17.82 22.62
C ILE A 23 6.23 18.95 21.96
N THR A 24 7.26 19.50 22.62
CA THR A 24 8.10 20.57 22.07
C THR A 24 8.82 20.12 20.80
N LEU A 25 9.34 18.89 20.78
CA LEU A 25 9.93 18.29 19.58
C LEU A 25 8.90 18.24 18.44
N ALA A 26 7.70 17.72 18.70
CA ALA A 26 6.64 17.64 17.72
C ALA A 26 6.24 19.02 17.15
N ASP A 27 6.14 20.02 18.00
CA ASP A 27 5.82 21.40 17.56
C ASP A 27 6.94 22.03 16.74
N SER A 28 8.21 21.70 17.03
CA SER A 28 9.33 22.14 16.20
C SER A 28 9.26 21.51 14.80
N VAL A 29 8.94 20.22 14.72
CA VAL A 29 8.76 19.48 13.47
C VAL A 29 7.63 20.06 12.65
N MET A 30 6.47 20.34 13.25
CA MET A 30 5.31 20.93 12.56
C MET A 30 5.62 22.24 11.84
N LYS A 31 6.52 23.05 12.39
CA LYS A 31 6.95 24.30 11.74
C LYS A 31 7.79 24.04 10.50
N GLU A 32 8.64 23.01 10.56
CA GLU A 32 9.60 22.69 9.49
C GLU A 32 8.93 22.01 8.30
N ILE A 33 7.97 21.08 8.55
CA ILE A 33 7.35 20.26 7.50
C ILE A 33 6.23 20.96 6.73
N LYS A 34 5.87 22.21 7.09
CA LYS A 34 4.75 22.92 6.47
C LYS A 34 4.82 22.96 4.93
N PRO A 35 5.97 23.28 4.29
CA PRO A 35 6.07 23.29 2.83
C PRO A 35 5.80 21.93 2.18
N GLU A 36 6.24 20.84 2.83
CA GLU A 36 6.03 19.48 2.30
C GLU A 36 4.55 19.05 2.45
N ILE A 37 3.88 19.49 3.52
CA ILE A 37 2.44 19.28 3.70
C ILE A 37 1.64 19.99 2.60
N GLU A 38 2.02 21.20 2.21
CA GLU A 38 1.37 21.96 1.14
C GLU A 38 1.47 21.22 -0.21
N LYS A 39 2.63 20.63 -0.55
CA LYS A 39 2.78 19.81 -1.76
C LYS A 39 1.88 18.58 -1.75
N VAL A 40 1.75 17.91 -0.61
CA VAL A 40 0.84 16.75 -0.47
C VAL A 40 -0.61 17.16 -0.65
N GLN A 41 -1.00 18.35 -0.19
CA GLN A 41 -2.36 18.86 -0.38
C GLN A 41 -2.68 19.10 -1.86
N GLU A 42 -1.74 19.62 -2.64
CA GLU A 42 -1.91 19.81 -4.10
C GLU A 42 -2.10 18.47 -4.81
N ILE A 43 -1.33 17.42 -4.44
CA ILE A 43 -1.50 16.07 -4.99
C ILE A 43 -2.87 15.49 -4.62
N ALA A 44 -3.28 15.63 -3.36
CA ALA A 44 -4.58 15.14 -2.90
C ALA A 44 -5.74 15.87 -3.59
N GLU A 45 -5.64 17.20 -3.79
CA GLU A 45 -6.63 17.98 -4.53
C GLU A 45 -6.75 17.52 -5.98
N TYR A 46 -5.62 17.34 -6.68
CA TYR A 46 -5.62 16.82 -8.05
C TYR A 46 -6.31 15.47 -8.16
N ASN A 47 -5.96 14.53 -7.29
CA ASN A 47 -6.55 13.20 -7.28
C ASN A 47 -8.04 13.22 -6.89
N GLN A 48 -8.44 14.13 -5.99
CA GLN A 48 -9.86 14.30 -5.65
C GLN A 48 -10.67 14.77 -6.85
N LEU A 49 -10.14 15.72 -7.62
CA LEU A 49 -10.77 16.18 -8.86
C LEU A 49 -10.85 15.05 -9.89
N LYS A 50 -9.79 14.25 -10.05
CA LYS A 50 -9.73 13.09 -10.95
C LYS A 50 -10.80 12.05 -10.60
N VAL A 51 -10.91 11.68 -9.32
CA VAL A 51 -11.93 10.73 -8.85
C VAL A 51 -13.34 11.28 -9.03
N THR A 52 -13.56 12.55 -8.69
CA THR A 52 -14.88 13.20 -8.84
C THR A 52 -15.29 13.28 -10.31
N ALA A 53 -14.39 13.65 -11.21
CA ALA A 53 -14.64 13.68 -12.64
C ALA A 53 -15.01 12.28 -13.17
N ALA A 54 -14.27 11.24 -12.79
CA ALA A 54 -14.59 9.87 -13.20
C ALA A 54 -15.99 9.41 -12.74
N MET A 55 -16.42 9.79 -11.54
CA MET A 55 -17.77 9.49 -11.04
C MET A 55 -18.84 10.21 -11.85
N ILE A 56 -18.64 11.49 -12.19
CA ILE A 56 -19.56 12.29 -12.99
C ILE A 56 -19.65 11.74 -14.42
N GLU A 57 -18.54 11.48 -15.07
CA GLU A 57 -18.50 11.03 -16.46
C GLU A 57 -19.05 9.61 -16.64
N ASN A 58 -19.00 8.77 -15.59
CA ASN A 58 -19.65 7.47 -15.56
C ASN A 58 -21.11 7.53 -15.05
N ASN A 59 -21.70 8.72 -14.94
CA ASN A 59 -23.08 8.94 -14.54
C ASN A 59 -23.45 8.22 -13.23
N LEU A 60 -22.56 8.21 -12.24
CA LEU A 60 -22.83 7.59 -10.94
C LEU A 60 -24.10 8.16 -10.33
N CYS A 61 -25.06 7.28 -10.01
CA CYS A 61 -26.33 7.65 -9.39
C CYS A 61 -26.67 6.71 -8.23
N ASP A 62 -27.70 7.04 -7.46
CA ASP A 62 -28.09 6.29 -6.24
C ASP A 62 -28.44 4.82 -6.54
N PHE A 63 -28.97 4.51 -7.72
CA PHE A 63 -29.26 3.13 -8.13
C PHE A 63 -28.00 2.25 -8.16
N HIS A 64 -26.83 2.78 -8.53
CA HIS A 64 -25.55 2.06 -8.56
C HIS A 64 -25.02 1.72 -7.16
N LEU A 65 -25.60 2.30 -6.12
CA LEU A 65 -25.23 2.01 -4.72
C LEU A 65 -25.94 0.77 -4.17
N THR A 66 -26.85 0.17 -4.97
CA THR A 66 -27.54 -1.07 -4.61
C THR A 66 -26.67 -2.28 -4.91
N ASP A 67 -26.94 -3.38 -4.26
CA ASP A 67 -26.13 -4.59 -4.32
C ASP A 67 -26.92 -5.78 -4.90
N SER A 68 -26.17 -6.74 -5.42
CA SER A 68 -26.71 -7.99 -5.95
C SER A 68 -26.39 -9.19 -5.06
N THR A 69 -27.13 -10.26 -5.25
CA THR A 69 -26.98 -11.56 -4.57
C THR A 69 -26.92 -12.70 -5.59
N GLY A 70 -26.61 -13.92 -5.14
CA GLY A 70 -26.58 -15.10 -5.99
C GLY A 70 -25.48 -15.02 -7.05
N TYR A 71 -25.83 -15.13 -8.32
CA TYR A 71 -24.88 -15.02 -9.42
C TYR A 71 -24.45 -13.58 -9.73
N GLY A 72 -25.21 -12.58 -9.30
CA GLY A 72 -24.90 -11.18 -9.54
C GLY A 72 -24.93 -10.78 -11.02
N TYR A 73 -25.77 -11.43 -11.85
CA TYR A 73 -25.94 -11.00 -13.24
C TYR A 73 -26.59 -9.62 -13.32
N ASN A 74 -26.12 -8.79 -14.26
CA ASN A 74 -26.62 -7.43 -14.49
C ASN A 74 -26.50 -6.51 -13.24
N ASP A 75 -25.45 -6.69 -12.46
CA ASP A 75 -25.12 -5.78 -11.36
C ASP A 75 -24.51 -4.48 -11.92
N THR A 76 -25.38 -3.52 -12.17
CA THR A 76 -24.98 -2.22 -12.76
C THR A 76 -24.10 -1.42 -11.81
N GLY A 77 -24.25 -1.56 -10.50
CA GLY A 77 -23.39 -0.92 -9.52
C GLY A 77 -21.96 -1.41 -9.63
N ARG A 78 -21.76 -2.72 -9.68
CA ARG A 78 -20.47 -3.37 -9.92
C ARG A 78 -19.84 -2.92 -11.25
N GLU A 79 -20.60 -2.92 -12.33
CA GLU A 79 -20.13 -2.49 -13.65
C GLU A 79 -19.71 -1.02 -13.64
N THR A 80 -20.46 -0.17 -12.96
CA THR A 80 -20.13 1.26 -12.81
C THR A 80 -18.86 1.46 -11.95
N ILE A 81 -18.67 0.69 -10.87
CA ILE A 81 -17.43 0.70 -10.08
C ILE A 81 -16.23 0.39 -10.98
N GLU A 82 -16.31 -0.67 -11.78
CA GLU A 82 -15.21 -1.08 -12.67
C GLU A 82 -14.94 -0.02 -13.75
N ALA A 83 -15.97 0.62 -14.30
CA ALA A 83 -15.80 1.72 -15.24
C ALA A 83 -15.16 2.95 -14.59
N ILE A 84 -15.54 3.31 -13.35
CA ILE A 84 -14.92 4.41 -12.60
C ILE A 84 -13.44 4.09 -12.28
N TYR A 85 -13.14 2.87 -11.83
CA TYR A 85 -11.75 2.47 -11.57
C TYR A 85 -10.89 2.50 -12.83
N SER A 86 -11.37 1.98 -13.95
CA SER A 86 -10.63 2.06 -15.22
C SER A 86 -10.33 3.50 -15.62
N HIS A 87 -11.30 4.41 -15.44
CA HIS A 87 -11.12 5.83 -15.72
C HIS A 87 -10.10 6.49 -14.77
N VAL A 88 -10.23 6.29 -13.46
CA VAL A 88 -9.32 6.85 -12.44
C VAL A 88 -7.88 6.39 -12.65
N PHE A 89 -7.69 5.13 -13.02
CA PHE A 89 -6.36 4.56 -13.25
C PHE A 89 -5.86 4.71 -14.70
N GLY A 90 -6.64 5.33 -15.60
CA GLY A 90 -6.26 5.48 -17.01
C GLY A 90 -6.07 4.15 -17.72
N ALA A 91 -6.91 3.15 -17.41
CA ALA A 91 -6.85 1.80 -17.94
C ALA A 91 -7.99 1.54 -18.94
N GLU A 92 -7.85 0.51 -19.78
CA GLU A 92 -8.91 0.11 -20.72
C GLU A 92 -10.08 -0.59 -20.03
N ASP A 93 -9.81 -1.29 -18.92
CA ASP A 93 -10.82 -2.05 -18.16
C ASP A 93 -10.34 -2.30 -16.72
N ALA A 94 -11.28 -2.73 -15.86
CA ALA A 94 -11.02 -3.03 -14.45
C ALA A 94 -11.79 -4.27 -13.99
N LEU A 95 -11.27 -4.92 -12.95
CA LEU A 95 -11.91 -5.96 -12.17
C LEU A 95 -11.81 -5.56 -10.69
N VAL A 96 -12.93 -5.14 -10.09
CA VAL A 96 -13.00 -4.63 -8.71
C VAL A 96 -14.05 -5.42 -7.93
N ARG A 97 -13.59 -6.29 -7.03
CA ARG A 97 -14.46 -7.34 -6.50
C ARG A 97 -14.22 -7.64 -5.01
N PRO A 98 -15.28 -7.89 -4.24
CA PRO A 98 -15.13 -8.47 -2.90
C PRO A 98 -14.56 -9.89 -2.92
N GLN A 99 -14.74 -10.64 -4.03
CA GLN A 99 -14.20 -11.99 -4.21
C GLN A 99 -12.68 -12.00 -4.40
N ILE A 100 -12.05 -10.87 -4.70
CA ILE A 100 -10.59 -10.70 -4.65
C ILE A 100 -10.24 -10.31 -3.22
N ILE A 101 -10.00 -11.29 -2.36
CA ILE A 101 -9.96 -11.10 -0.90
C ILE A 101 -8.75 -10.32 -0.35
N SER A 102 -7.73 -10.06 -1.18
CA SER A 102 -6.51 -9.37 -0.75
C SER A 102 -5.71 -8.85 -1.94
N GLY A 103 -4.71 -7.99 -1.68
CA GLY A 103 -3.71 -7.59 -2.69
C GLY A 103 -2.91 -8.77 -3.22
N THR A 104 -2.49 -9.69 -2.35
CA THR A 104 -1.84 -10.94 -2.76
C THR A 104 -2.71 -11.72 -3.76
N HIS A 105 -4.01 -11.87 -3.48
CA HIS A 105 -4.93 -12.54 -4.39
C HIS A 105 -5.06 -11.79 -5.73
N ALA A 106 -5.09 -10.46 -5.72
CA ALA A 106 -5.14 -9.65 -6.96
C ALA A 106 -3.91 -9.88 -7.84
N ILE A 107 -2.71 -9.93 -7.25
CA ILE A 107 -1.46 -10.24 -7.96
C ILE A 107 -1.49 -11.68 -8.49
N ILE A 108 -1.89 -12.65 -7.66
CA ILE A 108 -2.00 -14.07 -8.06
C ILE A 108 -2.96 -14.23 -9.25
N LEU A 109 -4.09 -13.51 -9.27
CA LEU A 109 -5.01 -13.51 -10.41
C LEU A 109 -4.34 -13.04 -11.70
N CYS A 110 -3.49 -12.02 -11.63
CA CYS A 110 -2.71 -11.56 -12.79
C CYS A 110 -1.72 -12.63 -13.23
N LEU A 111 -0.96 -13.22 -12.31
CA LEU A 111 0.03 -14.25 -12.62
C LEU A 111 -0.60 -15.46 -13.30
N PHE A 112 -1.59 -16.08 -12.66
CA PHE A 112 -2.24 -17.30 -13.18
C PHE A 112 -3.28 -17.05 -14.28
N GLY A 113 -3.75 -15.84 -14.44
CA GLY A 113 -4.60 -15.44 -15.56
C GLY A 113 -3.82 -15.28 -16.86
N ILE A 114 -2.57 -14.92 -16.78
CA ILE A 114 -1.74 -14.56 -17.94
C ILE A 114 -0.72 -15.61 -18.29
N LEU A 115 0.05 -16.08 -17.31
CA LEU A 115 1.14 -17.03 -17.53
C LEU A 115 0.64 -18.43 -17.89
N LYS A 116 1.41 -19.13 -18.71
CA LYS A 116 1.14 -20.50 -19.18
C LYS A 116 2.35 -21.40 -18.89
N PRO A 117 2.18 -22.72 -18.85
CA PRO A 117 3.30 -23.65 -18.74
C PRO A 117 4.37 -23.38 -19.81
N GLY A 118 5.61 -23.24 -19.38
CA GLY A 118 6.76 -22.89 -20.23
C GLY A 118 7.12 -21.42 -20.25
N ASP A 119 6.25 -20.52 -19.77
CA ASP A 119 6.54 -19.09 -19.60
C ASP A 119 7.50 -18.84 -18.43
N GLU A 120 8.07 -17.64 -18.39
CA GLU A 120 8.89 -17.13 -17.29
C GLU A 120 8.31 -15.84 -16.72
N LEU A 121 8.27 -15.77 -15.38
CA LEU A 121 8.08 -14.55 -14.60
C LEU A 121 9.43 -13.97 -14.21
N LEU A 122 9.70 -12.71 -14.54
CA LEU A 122 10.89 -11.97 -14.10
C LEU A 122 10.49 -10.85 -13.12
N CYS A 123 10.97 -10.91 -11.87
CA CYS A 123 10.85 -9.80 -10.92
C CYS A 123 12.06 -8.86 -11.06
N VAL A 124 11.83 -7.57 -11.29
CA VAL A 124 12.89 -6.59 -11.57
C VAL A 124 13.11 -5.57 -10.44
N THR A 125 12.52 -5.81 -9.30
CA THR A 125 12.62 -4.98 -8.10
C THR A 125 13.03 -5.78 -6.86
N GLY A 126 13.74 -6.88 -7.10
CA GLY A 126 14.16 -7.85 -6.08
C GLY A 126 13.10 -8.91 -5.81
N GLU A 127 13.27 -9.59 -4.68
CA GLU A 127 12.36 -10.62 -4.24
C GLU A 127 10.93 -10.08 -4.08
N PRO A 128 9.89 -10.81 -4.55
CA PRO A 128 8.50 -10.42 -4.34
C PRO A 128 8.15 -10.40 -2.84
N TYR A 129 7.07 -9.68 -2.52
CA TYR A 129 6.55 -9.60 -1.16
C TYR A 129 6.34 -11.01 -0.55
N ASP A 130 6.63 -11.16 0.75
CA ASP A 130 6.70 -12.47 1.42
C ASP A 130 5.51 -13.39 1.13
N THR A 131 4.28 -12.87 1.14
CA THR A 131 3.07 -13.67 0.88
C THR A 131 2.91 -14.16 -0.56
N LEU A 132 3.75 -13.70 -1.50
CA LEU A 132 3.77 -14.17 -2.89
C LEU A 132 4.79 -15.30 -3.13
N LYS A 133 5.75 -15.50 -2.23
CA LYS A 133 6.84 -16.46 -2.39
C LYS A 133 6.33 -17.87 -2.66
N ASP A 134 5.44 -18.38 -1.82
CA ASP A 134 4.86 -19.71 -1.97
C ASP A 134 3.99 -19.82 -3.22
N ALA A 135 3.25 -18.77 -3.59
CA ALA A 135 2.46 -18.79 -4.82
C ALA A 135 3.34 -18.84 -6.08
N ILE A 136 4.57 -18.34 -6.01
CA ILE A 136 5.53 -18.34 -7.12
C ILE A 136 6.38 -19.64 -7.12
N SER A 137 7.00 -19.98 -6.01
CA SER A 137 8.05 -21.02 -5.94
C SER A 137 7.82 -22.12 -4.90
N GLY A 138 6.68 -22.13 -4.20
CA GLY A 138 6.33 -23.19 -3.25
C GLY A 138 6.21 -24.57 -3.92
N ASP A 139 6.47 -25.62 -3.16
CA ASP A 139 6.40 -27.00 -3.65
C ASP A 139 5.06 -27.66 -3.28
N ASN A 140 4.40 -28.28 -4.25
CA ASN A 140 3.15 -29.04 -4.07
C ASN A 140 1.99 -28.23 -3.44
N CYS A 141 1.94 -26.92 -3.71
CA CYS A 141 0.90 -26.03 -3.23
C CYS A 141 0.09 -25.35 -4.34
N GLY A 142 0.32 -25.71 -5.61
CA GLY A 142 -0.31 -25.10 -6.77
C GLY A 142 0.38 -23.80 -7.18
N SER A 143 1.67 -23.67 -6.94
CA SER A 143 2.50 -22.53 -7.30
C SER A 143 2.74 -22.43 -8.81
N LEU A 144 3.31 -21.31 -9.27
CA LEU A 144 3.78 -21.18 -10.66
C LEU A 144 4.77 -22.29 -11.02
N LYS A 145 5.67 -22.66 -10.08
CA LYS A 145 6.61 -23.75 -10.23
C LYS A 145 5.92 -25.09 -10.52
N ASP A 146 4.85 -25.42 -9.78
CA ASP A 146 4.07 -26.65 -9.97
C ASP A 146 3.40 -26.70 -11.36
N TYR A 147 3.11 -25.53 -11.95
CA TYR A 147 2.58 -25.40 -13.31
C TYR A 147 3.65 -25.25 -14.39
N ASN A 148 4.91 -25.56 -14.08
CA ASN A 148 6.04 -25.44 -15.03
C ASN A 148 6.20 -24.03 -15.59
N ILE A 149 6.00 -23.01 -14.76
CA ILE A 149 6.30 -21.61 -15.04
C ILE A 149 7.57 -21.26 -14.27
N SER A 150 8.60 -20.80 -14.99
CA SER A 150 9.88 -20.45 -14.38
C SER A 150 9.85 -19.06 -13.74
N TYR A 151 10.70 -18.86 -12.75
CA TYR A 151 10.85 -17.60 -12.03
C TYR A 151 12.32 -17.19 -11.99
N SER A 152 12.57 -15.91 -12.18
CA SER A 152 13.86 -15.27 -11.93
C SER A 152 13.65 -13.87 -11.35
N GLN A 153 14.69 -13.35 -10.70
CA GLN A 153 14.67 -11.98 -10.13
C GLN A 153 15.96 -11.23 -10.41
N ILE A 154 15.87 -9.91 -10.29
CA ILE A 154 16.98 -8.97 -10.35
C ILE A 154 16.76 -7.96 -9.22
N ASP A 155 17.77 -7.78 -8.39
CA ASP A 155 17.73 -6.81 -7.30
C ASP A 155 17.98 -5.39 -7.83
N LEU A 156 17.53 -4.41 -7.07
CA LEU A 156 17.87 -3.01 -7.34
C LEU A 156 19.34 -2.76 -6.98
N LEU A 157 20.05 -2.02 -7.81
CA LEU A 157 21.39 -1.51 -7.52
C LEU A 157 21.30 -0.12 -6.89
N ASP A 158 21.74 0.02 -5.65
CA ASP A 158 21.63 1.28 -4.88
C ASP A 158 20.22 1.90 -4.92
N GLY A 159 19.21 1.05 -4.84
CA GLY A 159 17.80 1.44 -4.87
C GLY A 159 17.25 1.81 -6.25
N LYS A 160 17.99 1.60 -7.33
CA LYS A 160 17.59 1.87 -8.73
C LYS A 160 17.50 0.59 -9.54
N PRO A 161 16.67 0.55 -10.60
CA PRO A 161 16.61 -0.60 -11.50
C PRO A 161 17.97 -0.93 -12.13
N ASP A 162 18.34 -2.20 -12.10
CA ASP A 162 19.52 -2.73 -12.80
C ASP A 162 19.18 -2.98 -14.28
N TYR A 163 19.38 -1.97 -15.10
CA TYR A 163 19.07 -2.03 -16.54
C TYR A 163 19.90 -3.06 -17.30
N ASP A 164 21.17 -3.26 -16.94
CA ASP A 164 22.05 -4.24 -17.58
C ASP A 164 21.63 -5.67 -17.20
N GLY A 165 21.37 -5.93 -15.92
CA GLY A 165 20.85 -7.22 -15.44
C GLY A 165 19.50 -7.55 -16.08
N ILE A 166 18.61 -6.56 -16.25
CA ILE A 166 17.32 -6.74 -16.94
C ILE A 166 17.52 -7.16 -18.37
N ARG A 167 18.44 -6.52 -19.11
CA ARG A 167 18.76 -6.86 -20.50
C ARG A 167 19.29 -8.28 -20.65
N GLU A 168 20.17 -8.70 -19.75
CA GLU A 168 20.75 -10.05 -19.76
C GLU A 168 19.75 -11.15 -19.42
N LYS A 169 18.78 -10.85 -18.54
CA LYS A 169 17.81 -11.83 -18.06
C LYS A 169 16.61 -12.01 -18.97
N ILE A 170 16.13 -10.94 -19.63
CA ILE A 170 14.99 -11.06 -20.56
C ILE A 170 15.36 -11.98 -21.72
N ASN A 171 14.53 -13.02 -21.93
CA ASN A 171 14.71 -14.03 -22.96
C ASN A 171 13.36 -14.38 -23.62
N GLU A 172 13.38 -15.33 -24.53
CA GLU A 172 12.18 -15.72 -25.31
C GLU A 172 11.02 -16.21 -24.42
N LYS A 173 11.32 -16.87 -23.28
CA LYS A 173 10.32 -17.37 -22.33
C LYS A 173 9.78 -16.30 -21.41
N THR A 174 10.48 -15.17 -21.24
CA THR A 174 10.05 -14.08 -20.36
C THR A 174 8.74 -13.51 -20.90
N ARG A 175 7.64 -13.89 -20.27
CA ARG A 175 6.29 -13.47 -20.66
C ARG A 175 5.78 -12.30 -19.83
N MET A 176 6.15 -12.25 -18.55
CA MET A 176 5.71 -11.20 -17.64
C MET A 176 6.87 -10.69 -16.81
N VAL A 177 6.89 -9.37 -16.61
CA VAL A 177 7.77 -8.69 -15.64
C VAL A 177 6.89 -8.16 -14.52
N LEU A 178 7.26 -8.49 -13.26
CA LEU A 178 6.64 -7.95 -12.06
C LEU A 178 7.49 -6.80 -11.50
N ILE A 179 6.83 -5.66 -11.30
CA ILE A 179 7.40 -4.44 -10.71
C ILE A 179 6.67 -4.18 -9.39
N GLN A 180 7.33 -4.34 -8.27
CA GLN A 180 6.78 -3.96 -6.97
C GLN A 180 7.10 -2.49 -6.69
N ARG A 181 6.07 -1.63 -6.64
CA ARG A 181 6.22 -0.18 -6.46
C ARG A 181 6.68 0.18 -5.06
N SER A 182 6.00 -0.32 -4.04
CA SER A 182 6.33 -0.03 -2.64
C SER A 182 7.61 -0.75 -2.18
N ARG A 183 8.19 -0.26 -1.07
CA ARG A 183 9.40 -0.86 -0.50
C ARG A 183 9.20 -2.24 0.12
N GLY A 184 7.96 -2.61 0.49
CA GLY A 184 7.74 -3.81 1.30
C GLY A 184 8.50 -3.73 2.64
N TYR A 185 9.03 -4.86 3.13
CA TYR A 185 9.88 -4.90 4.33
C TYR A 185 11.36 -4.76 3.99
N SER A 186 11.70 -3.74 3.20
CA SER A 186 13.09 -3.42 2.84
C SER A 186 13.40 -1.93 3.03
N LEU A 187 14.70 -1.60 3.08
CA LEU A 187 15.15 -0.20 3.17
C LEU A 187 15.30 0.47 1.79
N ARG A 188 15.02 -0.26 0.70
CA ARG A 188 15.03 0.32 -0.64
C ARG A 188 14.01 1.45 -0.79
N PRO A 189 14.24 2.44 -1.65
CA PRO A 189 13.21 3.43 -1.96
C PRO A 189 12.00 2.77 -2.66
N SER A 190 10.82 3.35 -2.52
CA SER A 190 9.67 3.07 -3.39
C SER A 190 9.93 3.66 -4.78
N LEU A 191 9.36 3.04 -5.82
CA LEU A 191 9.51 3.53 -7.19
C LEU A 191 8.46 4.62 -7.47
N ASP A 192 8.93 5.77 -7.93
CA ASP A 192 8.03 6.81 -8.41
C ASP A 192 7.53 6.50 -9.83
N ILE A 193 6.49 7.21 -10.23
CA ILE A 193 5.84 6.98 -11.54
C ILE A 193 6.80 7.21 -12.70
N GLU A 194 7.73 8.16 -12.60
CA GLU A 194 8.72 8.40 -13.66
C GLU A 194 9.74 7.25 -13.75
N SER A 195 10.16 6.69 -12.63
CA SER A 195 11.00 5.49 -12.59
C SER A 195 10.29 4.28 -13.19
N ILE A 196 9.01 4.07 -12.87
CA ILE A 196 8.17 3.00 -13.44
C ILE A 196 8.04 3.18 -14.95
N LYS A 197 7.74 4.38 -15.44
CA LYS A 197 7.65 4.73 -16.86
C LYS A 197 8.94 4.40 -17.62
N ASN A 198 10.09 4.84 -17.08
CA ASN A 198 11.38 4.60 -17.68
C ASN A 198 11.74 3.12 -17.71
N LEU A 199 11.43 2.39 -16.63
CA LEU A 199 11.64 0.96 -16.53
C LEU A 199 10.79 0.19 -17.54
N ILE A 200 9.49 0.48 -17.64
CA ILE A 200 8.59 -0.15 -18.61
C ILE A 200 9.04 0.15 -20.04
N LYS A 201 9.36 1.40 -20.35
CA LYS A 201 9.87 1.78 -21.68
C LYS A 201 11.12 1.01 -22.04
N TYR A 202 12.04 0.83 -21.09
CA TYR A 202 13.28 0.07 -21.32
C TYR A 202 12.99 -1.42 -21.58
N ILE A 203 12.15 -2.05 -20.76
CA ILE A 203 11.75 -3.46 -20.91
C ILE A 203 11.09 -3.69 -22.27
N LYS A 204 10.12 -2.85 -22.64
CA LYS A 204 9.43 -2.91 -23.92
C LYS A 204 10.37 -2.65 -25.12
N GLY A 205 11.46 -1.92 -24.94
CA GLY A 205 12.50 -1.73 -25.93
C GLY A 205 13.36 -2.97 -26.17
N ILE A 206 13.42 -3.91 -25.22
CA ILE A 206 14.12 -5.18 -25.37
C ILE A 206 13.17 -6.24 -25.97
N LYS A 207 11.96 -6.34 -25.44
CA LYS A 207 10.93 -7.30 -25.85
C LYS A 207 9.54 -6.66 -25.70
N ASP A 208 8.93 -6.30 -26.81
CA ASP A 208 7.72 -5.48 -26.86
C ASP A 208 6.46 -6.20 -26.39
N ASP A 209 6.42 -7.53 -26.53
CA ASP A 209 5.30 -8.39 -26.11
C ASP A 209 5.35 -8.84 -24.63
N VAL A 210 6.39 -8.49 -23.88
CA VAL A 210 6.47 -8.74 -22.43
C VAL A 210 5.40 -7.94 -21.69
N ILE A 211 4.66 -8.58 -20.82
CA ILE A 211 3.61 -7.94 -20.03
C ILE A 211 4.21 -7.35 -18.76
N CYS A 212 4.07 -6.04 -18.57
CA CYS A 212 4.50 -5.33 -17.37
C CYS A 212 3.33 -5.27 -16.38
N LEU A 213 3.43 -6.05 -15.28
CA LEU A 213 2.53 -6.03 -14.15
C LEU A 213 3.13 -5.19 -13.02
N VAL A 214 2.37 -4.22 -12.51
CA VAL A 214 2.77 -3.43 -11.33
C VAL A 214 1.93 -3.82 -10.12
N ASP A 215 2.60 -4.27 -9.05
CA ASP A 215 2.03 -4.29 -7.71
C ASP A 215 2.03 -2.85 -7.18
N ASN A 216 0.86 -2.24 -7.14
CA ASN A 216 0.67 -0.84 -6.78
C ASN A 216 0.27 -0.63 -5.31
N CYS A 217 0.22 -1.69 -4.51
CA CYS A 217 -0.11 -1.59 -3.09
C CYS A 217 0.69 -0.47 -2.43
N TYR A 218 0.01 0.40 -1.68
CA TYR A 218 0.54 1.60 -0.99
C TYR A 218 0.91 2.79 -1.89
N GLY A 219 0.94 2.62 -3.22
CA GLY A 219 1.33 3.68 -4.15
C GLY A 219 0.15 4.48 -4.71
N GLU A 220 -1.06 3.95 -4.65
CA GLU A 220 -2.24 4.58 -5.23
C GLU A 220 -2.47 5.98 -4.64
N PHE A 221 -2.73 6.95 -5.48
CA PHE A 221 -2.95 8.36 -5.13
C PHE A 221 -1.78 9.07 -4.41
N SER A 222 -0.62 8.43 -4.30
CA SER A 222 0.58 9.08 -3.73
C SER A 222 1.24 10.08 -4.69
N GLU A 223 0.95 9.96 -5.97
CA GLU A 223 1.35 10.86 -7.06
C GLU A 223 0.12 11.20 -7.92
N THR A 224 0.28 12.08 -8.92
CA THR A 224 -0.82 12.51 -9.80
C THR A 224 -1.16 11.52 -10.91
N SER A 225 -0.29 10.54 -11.16
CA SER A 225 -0.47 9.51 -12.18
C SER A 225 -0.33 8.11 -11.58
N GLU A 226 -0.97 7.15 -12.24
CA GLU A 226 -0.93 5.74 -11.88
C GLU A 226 -0.10 4.92 -12.87
N PRO A 227 0.37 3.71 -12.52
CA PRO A 227 1.25 2.92 -13.40
C PRO A 227 0.69 2.62 -14.78
N THR A 228 -0.61 2.43 -14.92
CA THR A 228 -1.29 2.19 -16.21
C THR A 228 -1.23 3.39 -17.13
N GLU A 229 -1.26 4.61 -16.59
CA GLU A 229 -1.13 5.86 -17.36
C GLU A 229 0.26 6.04 -17.97
N VAL A 230 1.26 5.31 -17.47
CA VAL A 230 2.66 5.37 -17.94
C VAL A 230 3.14 4.09 -18.63
N GLY A 231 2.22 3.18 -18.95
CA GLY A 231 2.48 2.05 -19.84
C GLY A 231 2.47 0.67 -19.18
N ALA A 232 2.09 0.53 -17.90
CA ALA A 232 1.85 -0.78 -17.32
C ALA A 232 0.68 -1.47 -18.03
N ASP A 233 0.87 -2.74 -18.39
CA ASP A 233 -0.18 -3.53 -19.04
C ASP A 233 -1.25 -3.98 -18.04
N LEU A 234 -0.82 -4.25 -16.80
CA LEU A 234 -1.66 -4.58 -15.65
C LEU A 234 -1.14 -3.87 -14.39
N CYS A 235 -2.06 -3.48 -13.55
CA CYS A 235 -1.79 -2.93 -12.23
C CYS A 235 -2.79 -3.53 -11.24
N ALA A 236 -2.34 -3.93 -10.06
CA ALA A 236 -3.19 -4.59 -9.09
C ALA A 236 -2.89 -4.16 -7.65
N GLY A 237 -3.88 -4.28 -6.78
CA GLY A 237 -3.74 -3.94 -5.38
C GLY A 237 -4.95 -4.31 -4.51
N SER A 238 -4.93 -3.85 -3.28
CA SER A 238 -5.92 -4.15 -2.25
C SER A 238 -6.84 -2.98 -1.97
N LEU A 239 -8.13 -3.25 -1.81
CA LEU A 239 -9.12 -2.23 -1.43
C LEU A 239 -9.12 -1.88 0.06
N ILE A 240 -8.56 -2.72 0.92
CA ILE A 240 -8.37 -2.36 2.34
C ILE A 240 -7.12 -1.50 2.58
N LYS A 241 -6.45 -1.09 1.48
CA LYS A 241 -5.33 -0.14 1.47
C LYS A 241 -5.80 1.21 0.91
N ASN A 242 -4.92 1.91 0.19
CA ASN A 242 -5.17 3.25 -0.33
C ASN A 242 -6.53 3.43 -1.02
N PRO A 243 -6.91 2.61 -2.03
CA PRO A 243 -8.12 2.88 -2.83
C PRO A 243 -9.44 2.73 -2.08
N GLY A 244 -9.44 2.04 -0.96
CA GLY A 244 -10.65 1.87 -0.15
C GLY A 244 -10.88 2.96 0.89
N GLY A 245 -9.93 3.92 1.05
CA GLY A 245 -10.09 5.08 1.93
C GLY A 245 -10.41 4.76 3.39
N GLY A 246 -10.06 3.55 3.89
CA GLY A 246 -10.40 3.07 5.22
C GLY A 246 -11.87 2.70 5.40
N ILE A 247 -12.64 2.54 4.31
CA ILE A 247 -14.08 2.21 4.34
C ILE A 247 -14.40 0.91 3.63
N ALA A 248 -13.72 0.58 2.54
CA ALA A 248 -13.94 -0.68 1.84
C ALA A 248 -13.63 -1.87 2.75
N PRO A 249 -14.61 -2.75 3.05
CA PRO A 249 -14.45 -3.76 4.11
C PRO A 249 -13.56 -4.94 3.71
N THR A 250 -13.34 -5.12 2.44
CA THR A 250 -12.56 -6.20 1.81
C THR A 250 -12.34 -5.86 0.35
N GLY A 251 -11.69 -6.74 -0.37
CA GLY A 251 -11.63 -6.66 -1.82
C GLY A 251 -10.25 -6.33 -2.37
N GLY A 252 -10.16 -6.51 -3.67
CA GLY A 252 -9.00 -6.16 -4.46
C GLY A 252 -9.41 -5.61 -5.83
N TYR A 253 -8.44 -5.05 -6.51
CA TYR A 253 -8.63 -4.55 -7.87
C TYR A 253 -7.50 -5.01 -8.79
N VAL A 254 -7.86 -5.19 -10.06
CA VAL A 254 -6.93 -5.31 -11.18
C VAL A 254 -7.42 -4.35 -12.26
N VAL A 255 -6.53 -3.51 -12.77
CA VAL A 255 -6.80 -2.57 -13.88
C VAL A 255 -5.75 -2.75 -14.98
N GLY A 256 -6.12 -2.51 -16.23
CA GLY A 256 -5.17 -2.62 -17.33
C GLY A 256 -5.84 -2.87 -18.67
N LYS A 257 -5.14 -3.60 -19.55
CA LYS A 257 -5.65 -3.95 -20.88
C LYS A 257 -6.86 -4.88 -20.79
N ARG A 258 -7.90 -4.58 -21.56
CA ARG A 258 -9.20 -5.30 -21.56
C ARG A 258 -9.05 -6.81 -21.69
N GLU A 259 -8.27 -7.27 -22.67
CA GLU A 259 -8.04 -8.70 -22.90
C GLU A 259 -7.44 -9.38 -21.65
N MET A 260 -6.54 -8.70 -20.95
CA MET A 260 -5.89 -9.24 -19.75
C MET A 260 -6.84 -9.25 -18.56
N ILE A 261 -7.66 -8.22 -18.41
CA ILE A 261 -8.70 -8.15 -17.37
C ILE A 261 -9.71 -9.29 -17.56
N GLU A 262 -10.12 -9.57 -18.80
CA GLU A 262 -11.02 -10.70 -19.09
C GLU A 262 -10.40 -12.04 -18.68
N ARG A 263 -9.12 -12.27 -18.97
CA ARG A 263 -8.40 -13.47 -18.56
C ARG A 263 -8.30 -13.60 -17.03
N CYS A 264 -8.03 -12.49 -16.33
CA CYS A 264 -8.07 -12.47 -14.85
C CYS A 264 -9.48 -12.82 -14.33
N ALA A 265 -10.54 -12.32 -14.96
CA ALA A 265 -11.90 -12.64 -14.58
C ALA A 265 -12.25 -14.11 -14.82
N TYR A 266 -11.77 -14.72 -15.90
CA TYR A 266 -11.91 -16.16 -16.12
C TYR A 266 -11.21 -16.98 -15.04
N ARG A 267 -10.08 -16.51 -14.56
CA ARG A 267 -9.35 -17.16 -13.46
C ARG A 267 -10.07 -16.99 -12.11
N LEU A 268 -10.66 -15.83 -11.86
CA LEU A 268 -11.38 -15.55 -10.61
C LEU A 268 -12.66 -16.37 -10.49
N PHE A 269 -13.42 -16.49 -11.59
CA PHE A 269 -14.72 -17.15 -11.60
C PHE A 269 -14.68 -18.47 -12.37
N ALA A 270 -14.87 -18.39 -13.68
CA ALA A 270 -14.73 -19.52 -14.60
C ALA A 270 -14.58 -19.04 -16.04
N PRO A 271 -13.89 -19.79 -16.91
CA PRO A 271 -13.93 -19.56 -18.34
C PRO A 271 -15.37 -19.56 -18.86
N GLY A 272 -15.69 -18.55 -19.68
CA GLY A 272 -17.04 -18.36 -20.23
C GLY A 272 -18.03 -17.56 -19.37
N LEU A 273 -17.79 -17.44 -18.06
CA LEU A 273 -18.57 -16.57 -17.17
C LEU A 273 -17.89 -15.19 -17.00
N GLY A 274 -16.60 -15.20 -16.63
CA GLY A 274 -15.80 -13.98 -16.53
C GLY A 274 -16.46 -12.88 -15.69
N LYS A 275 -16.41 -11.65 -16.19
CA LYS A 275 -16.95 -10.45 -15.50
C LYS A 275 -18.46 -10.44 -15.30
N ASN A 276 -19.22 -11.29 -16.01
CA ASN A 276 -20.69 -11.26 -15.97
C ASN A 276 -21.28 -11.78 -14.65
N CYS A 277 -20.49 -12.45 -13.81
CA CYS A 277 -20.94 -12.96 -12.52
C CYS A 277 -20.11 -12.42 -11.36
N GLY A 278 -20.57 -12.74 -10.13
CA GLY A 278 -20.00 -12.29 -8.87
C GLY A 278 -20.87 -11.22 -8.21
N PRO A 279 -21.59 -11.59 -7.13
CA PRO A 279 -22.49 -10.65 -6.43
C PRO A 279 -21.70 -9.62 -5.64
N SER A 280 -22.25 -8.43 -5.50
CA SER A 280 -21.61 -7.33 -4.76
C SER A 280 -21.76 -7.43 -3.23
N LEU A 281 -22.85 -8.01 -2.71
CA LEU A 281 -23.00 -8.34 -1.29
C LEU A 281 -22.68 -7.18 -0.31
N LEU A 282 -23.39 -6.05 -0.42
CA LEU A 282 -23.22 -4.84 0.39
C LEU A 282 -21.87 -4.11 0.16
N PHE A 283 -21.24 -4.37 -0.98
CA PHE A 283 -19.91 -3.86 -1.29
C PHE A 283 -19.94 -2.53 -2.09
N ASN A 284 -20.93 -2.35 -2.97
CA ASN A 284 -20.93 -1.26 -3.95
C ASN A 284 -20.84 0.12 -3.30
N ARG A 285 -21.72 0.43 -2.36
CA ARG A 285 -21.73 1.72 -1.64
C ARG A 285 -20.42 2.00 -0.93
N LEU A 286 -19.90 1.03 -0.18
CA LEU A 286 -18.70 1.20 0.63
C LEU A 286 -17.44 1.36 -0.25
N THR A 287 -17.38 0.66 -1.36
CA THR A 287 -16.26 0.78 -2.33
C THR A 287 -16.26 2.14 -3.03
N LEU A 288 -17.40 2.61 -3.49
CA LEU A 288 -17.53 3.93 -4.12
C LEU A 288 -17.25 5.07 -3.14
N GLN A 289 -17.78 4.97 -1.93
CA GLN A 289 -17.53 5.95 -0.88
C GLN A 289 -16.05 5.94 -0.45
N GLY A 290 -15.46 4.76 -0.33
CA GLY A 290 -14.04 4.59 -0.02
C GLY A 290 -13.15 5.22 -1.10
N LEU A 291 -13.42 4.95 -2.37
CA LEU A 291 -12.72 5.56 -3.49
C LEU A 291 -12.81 7.09 -3.48
N PHE A 292 -14.01 7.63 -3.19
CA PHE A 292 -14.21 9.08 -3.08
C PHE A 292 -13.36 9.71 -1.97
N TYR A 293 -13.18 9.02 -0.84
CA TYR A 293 -12.34 9.52 0.26
C TYR A 293 -10.85 9.23 0.09
N SER A 294 -10.48 8.31 -0.78
CA SER A 294 -9.09 7.84 -0.91
C SER A 294 -8.07 8.95 -1.13
N PRO A 295 -8.26 9.96 -2.02
CA PRO A 295 -7.27 11.01 -2.21
C PRO A 295 -6.99 11.81 -0.93
N MET A 296 -8.03 12.14 -0.18
CA MET A 296 -7.93 12.85 1.10
C MET A 296 -7.19 11.97 2.13
N VAL A 297 -7.59 10.70 2.27
CA VAL A 297 -7.02 9.78 3.27
C VAL A 297 -5.56 9.48 2.97
N VAL A 298 -5.20 9.25 1.70
CA VAL A 298 -3.81 9.07 1.29
C VAL A 298 -2.99 10.34 1.55
N GLY A 299 -3.57 11.51 1.30
CA GLY A 299 -2.95 12.80 1.66
C GLY A 299 -2.64 12.88 3.17
N GLU A 300 -3.57 12.48 4.03
CA GLU A 300 -3.35 12.45 5.49
C GLU A 300 -2.24 11.45 5.89
N ALA A 301 -2.22 10.27 5.26
CA ALA A 301 -1.18 9.27 5.48
C ALA A 301 0.22 9.77 5.04
N LEU A 302 0.32 10.45 3.88
CA LEU A 302 1.56 11.05 3.40
C LEU A 302 2.05 12.17 4.32
N LYS A 303 1.16 13.05 4.81
CA LYS A 303 1.51 14.06 5.84
C LYS A 303 2.03 13.38 7.10
N GLY A 304 1.41 12.27 7.49
CA GLY A 304 1.84 11.43 8.60
C GLY A 304 3.26 10.88 8.40
N SER A 305 3.52 10.32 7.22
CA SER A 305 4.85 9.80 6.83
C SER A 305 5.92 10.91 6.89
N ILE A 306 5.64 12.11 6.38
CA ILE A 306 6.54 13.27 6.45
C ILE A 306 6.84 13.65 7.91
N PHE A 307 5.79 13.72 8.74
CA PHE A 307 5.94 14.03 10.15
C PHE A 307 6.80 12.98 10.87
N ILE A 308 6.50 11.69 10.70
CA ILE A 308 7.24 10.58 11.30
C ILE A 308 8.71 10.65 10.91
N SER A 309 9.02 10.83 9.62
CA SER A 309 10.41 10.92 9.17
C SER A 309 11.15 12.04 9.91
N ARG A 310 10.63 13.26 9.88
CA ARG A 310 11.32 14.39 10.52
C ARG A 310 11.39 14.27 12.04
N PHE A 311 10.34 13.73 12.66
CA PHE A 311 10.24 13.57 14.10
C PHE A 311 11.28 12.57 14.64
N PHE A 312 11.40 11.41 14.00
CA PHE A 312 12.35 10.39 14.41
C PHE A 312 13.78 10.69 13.97
N GLU A 313 14.03 11.39 12.87
CA GLU A 313 15.34 11.95 12.54
C GLU A 313 15.84 12.89 13.65
N LYS A 314 14.99 13.82 14.11
CA LYS A 314 15.34 14.71 15.22
C LYS A 314 15.52 13.99 16.55
N ALA A 315 14.87 12.86 16.73
CA ALA A 315 15.10 11.95 17.83
C ALA A 315 16.36 11.07 17.65
N GLY A 316 17.11 11.21 16.54
CA GLY A 316 18.39 10.54 16.32
C GLY A 316 18.31 9.16 15.67
N PHE A 317 17.17 8.78 15.08
CA PHE A 317 17.01 7.53 14.34
C PHE A 317 17.26 7.74 12.83
N ARG A 318 17.70 6.68 12.14
CA ARG A 318 17.71 6.65 10.67
C ARG A 318 16.33 6.30 10.17
N VAL A 319 15.83 7.07 9.17
CA VAL A 319 14.48 6.95 8.66
C VAL A 319 14.50 6.93 7.13
N TYR A 320 13.63 6.13 6.53
CA TYR A 320 13.51 5.97 5.09
C TYR A 320 12.03 6.01 4.67
N PRO A 321 11.62 6.93 3.74
CA PRO A 321 12.46 7.98 3.17
C PRO A 321 12.83 9.02 4.22
N ALA A 322 14.02 9.63 4.06
CA ALA A 322 14.44 10.75 4.89
C ALA A 322 13.51 11.97 4.66
N TYR A 323 13.53 12.90 5.62
CA TYR A 323 12.80 14.16 5.44
C TYR A 323 13.25 14.89 4.16
N GLY A 324 12.28 15.33 3.35
CA GLY A 324 12.54 16.01 2.08
C GLY A 324 12.74 15.09 0.87
N GLU A 325 12.93 13.78 1.07
CA GLU A 325 12.91 12.82 -0.04
C GLU A 325 11.49 12.62 -0.58
N LYS A 326 11.39 12.37 -1.90
CA LYS A 326 10.13 12.08 -2.58
C LYS A 326 9.50 10.80 -2.01
N ARG A 327 8.19 10.82 -1.85
CA ARG A 327 7.38 9.68 -1.39
C ARG A 327 6.49 9.19 -2.52
N SER A 328 6.55 7.89 -2.79
CA SER A 328 5.75 7.22 -3.82
C SER A 328 4.95 6.05 -3.24
N ASP A 329 4.97 5.94 -1.91
CA ASP A 329 4.12 5.10 -1.07
C ASP A 329 3.86 5.78 0.28
N ILE A 330 3.03 5.16 1.12
CA ILE A 330 2.68 5.66 2.45
C ILE A 330 3.50 5.02 3.58
N VAL A 331 4.57 4.30 3.26
CA VAL A 331 5.38 3.55 4.24
C VAL A 331 6.59 4.37 4.69
N THR A 332 6.81 4.43 6.00
CA THR A 332 8.02 4.99 6.60
C THR A 332 8.74 3.88 7.38
N ALA A 333 9.98 3.58 7.02
CA ALA A 333 10.82 2.64 7.74
C ALA A 333 11.72 3.41 8.73
N ILE A 334 11.77 2.96 10.00
CA ILE A 334 12.59 3.54 11.03
C ILE A 334 13.52 2.46 11.58
N GLU A 335 14.82 2.68 11.50
CA GLU A 335 15.82 1.75 12.01
C GLU A 335 15.95 1.93 13.54
N MET A 336 15.37 0.99 14.28
CA MET A 336 15.36 1.03 15.75
C MET A 336 16.69 0.55 16.35
N GLY A 337 17.40 -0.34 15.66
CA GLY A 337 18.73 -0.83 16.08
C GLY A 337 18.71 -1.87 17.20
N SER A 338 17.58 -2.11 17.88
CA SER A 338 17.43 -3.19 18.85
C SER A 338 16.01 -3.73 18.93
N ARG A 339 15.89 -4.98 19.39
CA ARG A 339 14.60 -5.64 19.62
C ARG A 339 13.75 -4.90 20.66
N GLU A 340 14.39 -4.39 21.71
CA GLU A 340 13.74 -3.70 22.82
C GLU A 340 13.10 -2.39 22.34
N LEU A 341 13.84 -1.55 21.61
CA LEU A 341 13.34 -0.31 21.03
C LEU A 341 12.18 -0.57 20.05
N LEU A 342 12.35 -1.56 19.16
CA LEU A 342 11.34 -1.94 18.19
C LEU A 342 10.05 -2.40 18.85
N THR A 343 10.14 -3.27 19.88
CA THR A 343 8.98 -3.78 20.61
C THR A 343 8.29 -2.65 21.38
N SER A 344 9.06 -1.80 22.06
CA SER A 344 8.55 -0.65 22.81
C SER A 344 7.85 0.37 21.90
N PHE A 345 8.40 0.62 20.71
CA PHE A 345 7.76 1.46 19.69
C PHE A 345 6.37 0.93 19.35
N CYS A 346 6.26 -0.34 19.00
CA CYS A 346 4.99 -0.96 18.63
C CYS A 346 3.98 -0.91 19.76
N ARG A 347 4.40 -1.20 21.00
CA ARG A 347 3.55 -1.10 22.20
C ARG A 347 3.08 0.33 22.46
N GLY A 348 3.95 1.32 22.23
CA GLY A 348 3.59 2.73 22.35
C GLY A 348 2.57 3.16 21.30
N LEU A 349 2.74 2.75 20.05
CA LEU A 349 1.80 3.03 18.96
C LEU A 349 0.44 2.39 19.23
N GLN A 350 0.40 1.13 19.68
CA GLN A 350 -0.84 0.41 20.01
C GLN A 350 -1.70 1.15 21.04
N LYS A 351 -1.10 1.80 22.02
CA LYS A 351 -1.80 2.52 23.10
C LYS A 351 -2.68 3.69 22.61
N VAL A 352 -2.54 4.11 21.37
CA VAL A 352 -3.37 5.16 20.76
C VAL A 352 -4.27 4.64 19.63
N GLY A 353 -4.28 3.34 19.40
CA GLY A 353 -5.20 2.71 18.44
C GLY A 353 -6.66 2.97 18.84
N PRO A 354 -7.56 3.33 17.90
CA PRO A 354 -8.99 3.50 18.24
C PRO A 354 -9.65 2.18 18.66
N VAL A 355 -9.09 1.07 18.20
CA VAL A 355 -9.50 -0.29 18.54
C VAL A 355 -8.33 -0.98 19.25
N ASP A 356 -8.61 -1.80 20.25
CA ASP A 356 -7.63 -2.63 20.95
C ASP A 356 -6.45 -1.87 21.63
N ALA A 357 -6.63 -0.60 22.01
CA ALA A 357 -5.58 0.21 22.64
C ALA A 357 -5.00 -0.38 23.94
N ARG A 358 -5.73 -1.32 24.59
CA ARG A 358 -5.31 -1.98 25.84
C ARG A 358 -4.56 -3.28 25.60
N ILE A 359 -4.54 -3.78 24.36
CA ILE A 359 -3.78 -4.98 24.01
C ILE A 359 -2.30 -4.61 23.98
N VAL A 360 -1.47 -5.49 24.52
CA VAL A 360 -0.01 -5.36 24.45
C VAL A 360 0.48 -6.28 23.33
N PRO A 361 0.91 -5.74 22.19
CA PRO A 361 1.41 -6.58 21.10
C PRO A 361 2.71 -7.26 21.49
N GLU A 362 2.86 -8.51 21.05
CA GLU A 362 4.05 -9.33 21.24
C GLU A 362 4.50 -9.92 19.91
N PRO A 363 5.81 -10.16 19.74
CA PRO A 363 6.31 -10.89 18.57
C PRO A 363 5.72 -12.31 18.50
N TRP A 364 5.25 -12.71 17.34
CA TRP A 364 4.69 -14.04 17.13
C TRP A 364 4.97 -14.57 15.70
N ASP A 365 4.84 -15.88 15.51
CA ASP A 365 5.05 -16.54 14.23
C ASP A 365 3.79 -16.38 13.37
N MET A 366 3.91 -15.62 12.27
CA MET A 366 2.81 -15.36 11.36
C MET A 366 2.93 -16.22 10.09
N PRO A 367 1.81 -16.75 9.57
CA PRO A 367 1.81 -17.46 8.29
C PRO A 367 2.37 -16.60 7.14
N GLY A 368 3.29 -17.14 6.37
CA GLY A 368 3.90 -16.46 5.21
C GLY A 368 5.10 -15.57 5.55
N TYR A 369 5.64 -15.65 6.78
CA TYR A 369 6.83 -14.92 7.20
C TYR A 369 7.89 -15.86 7.79
N ASP A 370 9.16 -15.63 7.41
CA ASP A 370 10.29 -16.43 7.87
C ASP A 370 10.79 -16.05 9.28
N HIS A 371 10.30 -14.94 9.83
CA HIS A 371 10.68 -14.39 11.14
C HIS A 371 9.44 -14.00 11.93
N GLN A 372 9.59 -14.01 13.26
CA GLN A 372 8.56 -13.41 14.11
C GLN A 372 8.32 -11.96 13.69
N VAL A 373 7.06 -11.55 13.73
CA VAL A 373 6.65 -10.17 13.45
C VAL A 373 5.86 -9.66 14.64
N ILE A 374 6.11 -8.43 15.06
CA ILE A 374 5.21 -7.71 15.96
C ILE A 374 4.43 -6.68 15.14
N MET A 375 3.12 -6.71 15.25
CA MET A 375 2.24 -5.76 14.57
C MET A 375 1.52 -4.90 15.60
N ALA A 376 1.63 -3.59 15.45
CA ALA A 376 0.81 -2.62 16.15
C ALA A 376 -0.26 -2.13 15.20
N CYS A 377 -1.51 -2.45 15.49
CA CYS A 377 -2.67 -2.00 14.73
C CYS A 377 -3.85 -1.80 15.67
N GLY A 378 -4.66 -0.83 15.37
CA GLY A 378 -5.91 -0.56 16.10
C GLY A 378 -6.92 -0.11 15.06
N SER A 379 -7.09 -0.94 14.01
CA SER A 379 -7.88 -0.61 12.83
C SER A 379 -9.32 -1.12 12.95
N PHE A 380 -10.24 -0.40 12.31
CA PHE A 380 -11.65 -0.81 12.17
C PHE A 380 -11.81 -1.94 11.16
N ILE A 381 -10.93 -2.00 10.17
CA ILE A 381 -10.89 -3.05 9.16
C ILE A 381 -9.62 -3.86 9.38
N GLN A 382 -9.75 -5.14 9.67
CA GLN A 382 -8.61 -5.99 9.97
C GLN A 382 -7.61 -6.04 8.80
N GLY A 383 -6.35 -5.70 9.07
CA GLY A 383 -5.28 -5.66 8.07
C GLY A 383 -5.27 -4.42 7.19
N ALA A 384 -6.14 -3.43 7.45
CA ALA A 384 -6.17 -2.17 6.70
C ALA A 384 -4.96 -1.31 7.03
N SER A 385 -3.97 -1.34 6.17
CA SER A 385 -2.74 -0.56 6.33
C SER A 385 -2.85 0.90 5.85
N ILE A 386 -3.99 1.34 5.34
CA ILE A 386 -4.31 2.77 5.20
C ILE A 386 -4.71 3.38 6.56
N GLU A 387 -5.16 2.60 7.52
CA GLU A 387 -5.26 3.00 8.91
C GLU A 387 -3.87 2.95 9.56
N LEU A 388 -3.63 3.77 10.59
CA LEU A 388 -2.32 3.82 11.25
C LEU A 388 -1.94 2.46 11.84
N SER A 389 -0.84 1.92 11.35
CA SER A 389 -0.30 0.65 11.79
C SER A 389 1.23 0.62 11.68
N ALA A 390 1.84 -0.34 12.34
CA ALA A 390 3.27 -0.61 12.23
C ALA A 390 3.53 -2.10 12.21
N ASP A 391 4.33 -2.53 11.25
CA ASP A 391 4.83 -3.89 11.11
C ASP A 391 6.32 -3.92 11.41
N ALA A 392 6.75 -4.83 12.26
CA ALA A 392 8.11 -4.88 12.71
C ALA A 392 8.64 -6.33 12.77
N PRO A 393 9.28 -6.80 11.68
CA PRO A 393 9.97 -8.08 11.64
C PRO A 393 11.10 -8.12 12.67
N ILE A 394 11.16 -9.17 13.49
CA ILE A 394 12.19 -9.36 14.52
C ILE A 394 13.46 -9.91 13.89
N ARG A 395 14.15 -9.06 13.16
CA ARG A 395 15.44 -9.35 12.51
C ARG A 395 16.28 -8.08 12.43
N GLU A 396 17.60 -8.21 12.43
CA GLU A 396 18.50 -7.08 12.21
C GLU A 396 18.27 -6.43 10.84
N PRO A 397 18.39 -5.10 10.75
CA PRO A 397 18.79 -4.12 11.77
C PRO A 397 17.63 -3.62 12.68
N TYR A 398 16.57 -4.39 12.87
CA TYR A 398 15.39 -4.08 13.69
C TYR A 398 14.65 -2.82 13.19
N VAL A 399 14.00 -2.95 12.05
CA VAL A 399 13.28 -1.87 11.38
C VAL A 399 11.80 -1.98 11.66
N VAL A 400 11.18 -0.88 12.05
CA VAL A 400 9.73 -0.75 12.09
C VAL A 400 9.23 -0.04 10.83
N TYR A 401 8.22 -0.62 10.18
CA TYR A 401 7.56 -0.07 9.00
C TYR A 401 6.22 0.52 9.43
N VAL A 402 6.17 1.84 9.55
CA VAL A 402 4.94 2.57 9.92
C VAL A 402 4.22 2.98 8.65
N GLN A 403 2.91 2.78 8.63
CA GLN A 403 2.11 3.01 7.43
C GLN A 403 0.74 3.56 7.75
N GLY A 404 0.14 4.27 6.79
CA GLY A 404 -1.22 4.74 6.87
C GLY A 404 -1.45 5.89 7.86
N GLY A 405 -2.70 6.06 8.15
CA GLY A 405 -3.24 7.10 9.03
C GLY A 405 -4.34 7.90 8.36
N ILE A 406 -5.60 7.53 8.59
CA ILE A 406 -6.78 8.22 8.07
C ILE A 406 -6.81 9.69 8.52
N SER A 407 -6.19 9.98 9.65
CA SER A 407 -6.06 11.33 10.20
C SER A 407 -4.60 11.63 10.54
N PHE A 408 -4.06 12.66 9.96
CA PHE A 408 -2.73 13.17 10.29
C PHE A 408 -2.54 13.47 11.78
N PHE A 409 -3.58 13.98 12.44
CA PHE A 409 -3.52 14.26 13.87
C PHE A 409 -3.39 12.99 14.71
N HIS A 410 -4.03 11.89 14.30
CA HIS A 410 -3.88 10.59 14.93
C HIS A 410 -2.46 10.03 14.72
N VAL A 411 -1.90 10.13 13.52
CA VAL A 411 -0.51 9.74 13.25
C VAL A 411 0.47 10.52 14.14
N LYS A 412 0.27 11.83 14.27
CA LYS A 412 1.08 12.68 15.15
C LYS A 412 1.07 12.19 16.60
N VAL A 413 -0.10 11.89 17.14
CA VAL A 413 -0.22 11.37 18.52
C VAL A 413 0.41 9.99 18.63
N GLY A 414 0.23 9.13 17.62
CA GLY A 414 0.85 7.79 17.54
C GLY A 414 2.37 7.84 17.60
N ALA A 415 2.99 8.68 16.77
CA ALA A 415 4.44 8.86 16.75
C ALA A 415 4.99 9.40 18.09
N MET A 416 4.32 10.41 18.67
CA MET A 416 4.68 10.95 19.99
C MET A 416 4.57 9.89 21.08
N LYS A 417 3.49 9.07 21.08
CA LYS A 417 3.29 8.04 22.09
C LYS A 417 4.27 6.87 21.94
N ALA A 418 4.64 6.52 20.72
CA ALA A 418 5.68 5.52 20.47
C ALA A 418 7.03 5.98 21.06
N LEU A 419 7.45 7.22 20.80
CA LEU A 419 8.67 7.80 21.39
C LEU A 419 8.58 7.90 22.91
N GLN A 420 7.45 8.39 23.44
CA GLN A 420 7.24 8.50 24.89
C GLN A 420 7.33 7.13 25.58
N ASN A 421 6.81 6.09 24.97
CA ASN A 421 6.87 4.75 25.54
C ASN A 421 8.31 4.25 25.72
N MET A 422 9.17 4.48 24.73
CA MET A 422 10.60 4.14 24.83
C MET A 422 11.31 4.93 25.92
N ILE A 423 10.91 6.19 26.16
CA ILE A 423 11.42 7.03 27.26
C ILE A 423 10.92 6.50 28.61
N ASP A 424 9.63 6.20 28.73
CA ASP A 424 9.01 5.69 29.98
C ASP A 424 9.61 4.35 30.41
N GLU A 425 9.98 3.49 29.46
CA GLU A 425 10.68 2.22 29.73
C GLU A 425 12.18 2.39 30.02
N GLY A 426 12.71 3.61 29.92
CA GLY A 426 14.12 3.91 30.24
C GLY A 426 15.14 3.37 29.22
N ILE A 427 14.68 2.96 28.03
CA ILE A 427 15.54 2.41 26.97
C ILE A 427 15.95 3.45 25.94
N TYR A 428 15.39 4.66 26.03
CA TYR A 428 15.74 5.78 25.18
C TYR A 428 15.66 7.10 25.94
N SER A 429 16.50 8.09 25.59
CA SER A 429 16.44 9.46 26.12
C SER A 429 16.63 10.47 24.98
N LEU A 430 15.79 11.51 24.96
CA LEU A 430 15.98 12.67 24.08
C LEU A 430 17.30 13.36 24.48
N LYS A 431 18.14 13.67 23.50
CA LYS A 431 19.41 14.37 23.68
C LYS A 431 19.23 15.88 23.52
#